data_3a78a5ecb5b48fd80a17ccbed30890d8
#
_entry.id   3a78a5ecb5b48fd80a17ccbed30890d8
#
_cell.length_a   1.000
_cell.length_b   1.000
_cell.length_c   1.000
_cell.angle_alpha   90.00
_cell.angle_beta   90.00
_cell.angle_gamma   90.00
#
_symmetry.space_group_name_H-M   'P 1'
#
loop_
_entity.id
_entity.type
_entity.pdbx_description
1 polymer ?
#
loop_
_entity_poly.entity_id
_entity_poly.type
_entity_poly.pdbx_seq_one_letter_code
_entity_poly.pdbx_strand_id
1 'polypeptide(L)'
;MNLVTGATGIVGMPLVVKPLQSGEAVRALRRATSDTSLVEAAVQRRVPEGRSRLEWVEGDLTDQASLEVALEGVQRVFHCAAVVSFHPKDHGQMDRINAQGTAHLVDAMLHCGTPRLLHVSSVAALGRKEGQPTNEDTLFEEQPGTTGYARS
;
A
#
# COMPACT_ATOMS: atom_id res chain seq x y z
N MET A 1 -7.94 -4.35 -14.38
CA MET A 1 -6.97 -4.92 -13.43
C MET A 1 -6.80 -3.96 -12.26
N ASN A 2 -6.78 -4.48 -11.04
CA ASN A 2 -6.46 -3.72 -9.83
C ASN A 2 -5.08 -4.15 -9.33
N LEU A 3 -4.21 -3.22 -8.96
CA LEU A 3 -2.95 -3.53 -8.26
C LEU A 3 -3.13 -3.30 -6.76
N VAL A 4 -2.67 -4.22 -5.93
CA VAL A 4 -2.64 -4.08 -4.47
C VAL A 4 -1.19 -4.17 -3.99
N THR A 5 -0.65 -3.11 -3.43
CA THR A 5 0.62 -3.15 -2.69
C THR A 5 0.37 -3.47 -1.22
N GLY A 6 1.34 -4.08 -0.55
CA GLY A 6 1.13 -4.55 0.83
C GLY A 6 0.06 -5.64 0.94
N ALA A 7 -0.13 -6.41 -0.13
CA ALA A 7 -1.19 -7.41 -0.28
C ALA A 7 -1.20 -8.48 0.83
N THR A 8 -0.04 -8.80 1.41
CA THR A 8 0.10 -9.79 2.50
C THR A 8 -0.19 -9.22 3.89
N GLY A 9 -0.41 -7.90 3.97
CA GLY A 9 -0.70 -7.21 5.23
C GLY A 9 -2.18 -7.27 5.62
N ILE A 10 -2.46 -6.85 6.87
CA ILE A 10 -3.81 -6.84 7.47
C ILE A 10 -4.81 -6.01 6.64
N VAL A 11 -4.37 -4.88 6.07
CA VAL A 11 -5.22 -4.00 5.25
C VAL A 11 -5.26 -4.46 3.80
N GLY A 12 -4.13 -4.92 3.25
CA GLY A 12 -4.03 -5.30 1.83
C GLY A 12 -4.76 -6.60 1.52
N MET A 13 -4.72 -7.61 2.39
CA MET A 13 -5.38 -8.90 2.14
C MET A 13 -6.89 -8.76 1.87
N PRO A 14 -7.70 -8.02 2.65
CA PRO A 14 -9.10 -7.75 2.30
C PRO A 14 -9.28 -7.08 0.93
N LEU A 15 -8.34 -6.21 0.55
CA LEU A 15 -8.38 -5.51 -0.74
C LEU A 15 -7.93 -6.40 -1.93
N VAL A 16 -7.32 -7.55 -1.67
CA VAL A 16 -7.18 -8.62 -2.65
C VAL A 16 -8.50 -9.42 -2.77
N VAL A 17 -9.06 -9.85 -1.65
CA VAL A 17 -10.22 -10.75 -1.62
C VAL A 17 -11.49 -10.06 -2.13
N LYS A 18 -11.76 -8.84 -1.72
CA LYS A 18 -13.03 -8.14 -2.02
C LYS A 18 -13.26 -7.92 -3.52
N PRO A 19 -12.30 -7.41 -4.31
CA PRO A 19 -12.47 -7.29 -5.77
C PRO A 19 -12.62 -8.64 -6.46
N LEU A 20 -11.89 -9.69 -6.01
CA LEU A 20 -12.05 -11.04 -6.55
C LEU A 20 -13.47 -11.56 -6.35
N GLN A 21 -14.11 -11.31 -5.20
CA GLN A 21 -15.50 -11.62 -4.93
C GLN A 21 -16.47 -10.89 -5.87
N SER A 22 -16.11 -9.68 -6.29
CA SER A 22 -16.87 -8.89 -7.26
C SER A 22 -16.57 -9.28 -8.72
N GLY A 23 -15.80 -10.34 -8.95
CA GLY A 23 -15.43 -10.80 -10.29
C GLY A 23 -14.30 -10.04 -10.96
N GLU A 24 -13.67 -9.10 -10.25
CA GLU A 24 -12.58 -8.29 -10.78
C GLU A 24 -11.24 -9.03 -10.71
N ALA A 25 -10.33 -8.73 -11.64
CA ALA A 25 -8.97 -9.24 -11.60
C ALA A 25 -8.09 -8.39 -10.68
N VAL A 26 -7.21 -9.06 -9.93
CA VAL A 26 -6.29 -8.45 -8.98
C VAL A 26 -4.87 -8.91 -9.25
N ARG A 27 -3.96 -7.96 -9.37
CA ARG A 27 -2.52 -8.16 -9.29
C ARG A 27 -2.05 -7.76 -7.91
N ALA A 28 -1.41 -8.66 -7.20
CA ALA A 28 -0.92 -8.45 -5.83
C ALA A 28 0.62 -8.33 -5.86
N LEU A 29 1.14 -7.16 -5.47
CA LEU A 29 2.58 -6.92 -5.38
C LEU A 29 3.13 -7.62 -4.15
N ARG A 30 4.19 -8.39 -4.34
CA ARG A 30 4.94 -9.04 -3.28
C ARG A 30 6.45 -8.87 -3.47
N ARG A 31 7.21 -8.88 -2.41
CA ARG A 31 8.66 -9.06 -2.46
C ARG A 31 8.97 -10.55 -2.59
N ALA A 32 10.16 -10.89 -3.09
CA ALA A 32 10.63 -12.29 -3.18
C ALA A 32 10.49 -13.06 -1.85
N THR A 33 10.70 -12.36 -0.72
CA THR A 33 10.64 -12.92 0.63
C THR A 33 9.25 -12.89 1.28
N SER A 34 8.23 -12.40 0.60
CA SER A 34 6.88 -12.29 1.18
C SER A 34 6.20 -13.66 1.31
N ASP A 35 5.65 -13.93 2.48
CA ASP A 35 4.76 -15.09 2.67
C ASP A 35 3.35 -14.76 2.17
N THR A 36 2.90 -15.47 1.15
CA THR A 36 1.59 -15.30 0.53
C THR A 36 0.55 -16.29 1.05
N SER A 37 0.94 -17.22 1.92
CA SER A 37 0.11 -18.37 2.35
C SER A 37 -1.24 -17.96 2.94
N LEU A 38 -1.27 -16.91 3.78
CA LEU A 38 -2.50 -16.41 4.39
C LEU A 38 -3.47 -15.82 3.37
N VAL A 39 -2.96 -15.11 2.37
CA VAL A 39 -3.78 -14.55 1.29
C VAL A 39 -4.34 -15.67 0.41
N GLU A 40 -3.50 -16.63 0.03
CA GLU A 40 -3.91 -17.80 -0.75
C GLU A 40 -5.00 -18.61 -0.02
N ALA A 41 -4.81 -18.86 1.28
CA ALA A 41 -5.82 -19.55 2.10
C ALA A 41 -7.12 -18.73 2.21
N ALA A 42 -7.03 -17.40 2.32
CA ALA A 42 -8.20 -16.54 2.37
C ALA A 42 -8.98 -16.54 1.04
N VAL A 43 -8.27 -16.47 -0.08
CA VAL A 43 -8.87 -16.58 -1.43
C VAL A 43 -9.52 -17.93 -1.62
N GLN A 44 -8.81 -19.03 -1.33
CA GLN A 44 -9.33 -20.39 -1.44
C GLN A 44 -10.61 -20.60 -0.63
N ARG A 45 -10.68 -20.01 0.57
CA ARG A 45 -11.84 -20.16 1.47
C ARG A 45 -13.02 -19.28 1.08
N ARG A 46 -12.78 -18.04 0.62
CA ARG A 46 -13.81 -17.01 0.47
C ARG A 46 -14.27 -16.80 -0.97
N VAL A 47 -13.42 -17.13 -1.94
CA VAL A 47 -13.67 -16.90 -3.37
C VAL A 47 -12.83 -17.85 -4.23
N PRO A 48 -13.01 -19.18 -4.09
CA PRO A 48 -12.17 -20.18 -4.79
C PRO A 48 -12.17 -19.98 -6.31
N GLU A 49 -13.31 -19.59 -6.90
CA GLU A 49 -13.45 -19.27 -8.32
C GLU A 49 -12.66 -18.01 -8.74
N GLY A 50 -12.30 -17.16 -7.79
CA GLY A 50 -11.48 -15.95 -8.02
C GLY A 50 -9.98 -16.23 -8.14
N ARG A 51 -9.54 -17.44 -7.81
CA ARG A 51 -8.11 -17.81 -7.80
C ARG A 51 -7.44 -17.59 -9.17
N SER A 52 -8.14 -17.89 -10.25
CA SER A 52 -7.65 -17.67 -11.62
C SER A 52 -7.53 -16.19 -12.02
N ARG A 53 -8.12 -15.29 -11.25
CA ARG A 53 -8.07 -13.83 -11.44
C ARG A 53 -7.09 -13.14 -10.48
N LEU A 54 -6.42 -13.89 -9.61
CA LEU A 54 -5.33 -13.40 -8.77
C LEU A 54 -4.00 -13.67 -9.44
N GLU A 55 -3.26 -12.62 -9.70
CA GLU A 55 -1.89 -12.62 -10.20
C GLU A 55 -0.94 -12.10 -9.11
N TRP A 56 0.13 -12.84 -8.83
CA TRP A 56 1.23 -12.33 -8.01
C TRP A 56 2.31 -11.76 -8.91
N VAL A 57 2.71 -10.52 -8.65
CA VAL A 57 3.86 -9.89 -9.29
C VAL A 57 4.94 -9.60 -8.25
N GLU A 58 6.18 -9.90 -8.60
CA GLU A 58 7.32 -9.58 -7.76
C GLU A 58 7.77 -8.15 -8.02
N GLY A 59 8.00 -7.39 -6.94
CA GLY A 59 8.50 -6.02 -7.03
C GLY A 59 8.69 -5.41 -5.64
N ASP A 60 9.35 -4.27 -5.63
CA ASP A 60 9.66 -3.50 -4.42
C ASP A 60 9.36 -2.01 -4.64
N LEU A 61 8.80 -1.33 -3.64
CA LEU A 61 8.54 0.11 -3.70
C LEU A 61 9.80 0.95 -3.90
N THR A 62 10.97 0.39 -3.59
CA THR A 62 12.26 1.05 -3.80
C THR A 62 12.86 0.78 -5.18
N ASP A 63 12.18 0.00 -6.02
CA ASP A 63 12.60 -0.34 -7.39
C ASP A 63 11.53 0.09 -8.40
N GLN A 64 11.72 1.27 -8.98
CA GLN A 64 10.79 1.86 -9.92
C GLN A 64 10.54 0.98 -11.16
N ALA A 65 11.56 0.30 -11.67
CA ALA A 65 11.40 -0.57 -12.83
C ALA A 65 10.44 -1.74 -12.54
N SER A 66 10.52 -2.32 -11.34
CA SER A 66 9.58 -3.38 -10.91
C SER A 66 8.16 -2.86 -10.75
N LEU A 67 7.99 -1.60 -10.35
CA LEU A 67 6.67 -0.96 -10.24
C LEU A 67 6.05 -0.70 -11.61
N GLU A 68 6.82 -0.27 -12.61
CA GLU A 68 6.34 -0.08 -13.98
C GLU A 68 5.83 -1.41 -14.57
N VAL A 69 6.56 -2.50 -14.39
CA VAL A 69 6.10 -3.84 -14.78
C VAL A 69 4.81 -4.23 -14.04
N ALA A 70 4.74 -3.96 -12.74
CA ALA A 70 3.55 -4.26 -11.95
C ALA A 70 2.31 -3.45 -12.38
N LEU A 71 2.51 -2.26 -12.95
CA LEU A 71 1.46 -1.34 -13.39
C LEU A 71 0.93 -1.61 -14.81
N GLU A 72 1.56 -2.50 -15.58
CA GLU A 72 1.10 -2.81 -16.94
C GLU A 72 -0.38 -3.27 -16.97
N GLY A 73 -1.23 -2.54 -17.68
CA GLY A 73 -2.67 -2.82 -17.81
C GLY A 73 -3.49 -2.58 -16.53
N VAL A 74 -2.90 -1.96 -15.51
CA VAL A 74 -3.58 -1.59 -14.27
C VAL A 74 -4.42 -0.33 -14.46
N GLN A 75 -5.63 -0.32 -13.89
CA GLN A 75 -6.55 0.82 -13.91
C GLN A 75 -6.70 1.49 -12.54
N ARG A 76 -6.47 0.75 -11.47
CA ARG A 76 -6.61 1.22 -10.08
C ARG A 76 -5.51 0.61 -9.23
N VAL A 77 -4.93 1.41 -8.36
CA VAL A 77 -3.94 0.99 -7.36
C VAL A 77 -4.53 1.17 -5.96
N PHE A 78 -4.45 0.12 -5.15
CA PHE A 78 -4.68 0.15 -3.71
C PHE A 78 -3.31 0.07 -3.01
N HIS A 79 -2.85 1.21 -2.54
CA HIS A 79 -1.54 1.31 -1.90
C HIS A 79 -1.67 1.17 -0.38
N CYS A 80 -1.32 -0.02 0.12
CA CYS A 80 -1.40 -0.39 1.53
C CYS A 80 -0.03 -0.77 2.12
N ALA A 81 1.02 -0.77 1.29
CA ALA A 81 2.35 -1.11 1.75
C ALA A 81 2.90 0.04 2.60
N ALA A 82 3.26 -0.27 3.83
CA ALA A 82 3.95 0.64 4.73
C ALA A 82 4.73 -0.15 5.79
N VAL A 83 5.74 0.48 6.34
CA VAL A 83 6.43 0.05 7.56
C VAL A 83 5.92 0.89 8.71
N VAL A 84 5.45 0.24 9.78
CA VAL A 84 5.00 0.90 11.00
C VAL A 84 5.94 0.50 12.13
N SER A 85 6.67 1.46 12.67
CA SER A 85 7.55 1.26 13.82
C SER A 85 7.63 2.53 14.68
N PHE A 86 7.74 2.33 15.97
CA PHE A 86 8.00 3.41 16.92
C PHE A 86 9.47 3.42 17.39
N HIS A 87 10.28 2.51 16.84
CA HIS A 87 11.69 2.40 17.23
C HIS A 87 12.54 3.37 16.40
N PRO A 88 13.39 4.21 17.04
CA PRO A 88 14.21 5.21 16.34
C PRO A 88 15.12 4.65 15.25
N LYS A 89 15.60 3.39 15.39
CA LYS A 89 16.45 2.73 14.38
C LYS A 89 15.75 2.51 13.05
N ASP A 90 14.42 2.46 13.05
CA ASP A 90 13.62 2.15 11.85
C ASP A 90 13.20 3.39 11.07
N HIS A 91 13.55 4.61 11.55
CA HIS A 91 13.16 5.86 10.89
C HIS A 91 13.62 5.91 9.43
N GLY A 92 14.87 5.57 9.15
CA GLY A 92 15.39 5.57 7.77
C GLY A 92 14.71 4.53 6.88
N GLN A 93 14.29 3.39 7.43
CA GLN A 93 13.53 2.40 6.69
C GLN A 93 12.10 2.89 6.41
N MET A 94 11.44 3.51 7.39
CA MET A 94 10.11 4.10 7.22
C MET A 94 10.13 5.19 6.15
N ASP A 95 11.06 6.13 6.23
CA ASP A 95 11.21 7.18 5.21
C ASP A 95 11.41 6.60 3.81
N ARG A 96 12.31 5.63 3.68
CA ARG A 96 12.59 4.99 2.38
C ARG A 96 11.38 4.23 1.82
N ILE A 97 10.63 3.52 2.66
CA ILE A 97 9.50 2.69 2.18
C ILE A 97 8.22 3.51 2.08
N ASN A 98 7.88 4.29 3.12
CA ASN A 98 6.60 4.98 3.18
C ASN A 98 6.62 6.24 2.31
N ALA A 99 7.60 7.15 2.51
CA ALA A 99 7.65 8.40 1.75
C ALA A 99 8.22 8.18 0.34
N GLN A 100 9.48 7.72 0.23
CA GLN A 100 10.13 7.58 -1.08
C GLN A 100 9.48 6.48 -1.92
N GLY A 101 9.12 5.33 -1.32
CA GLY A 101 8.44 4.25 -2.02
C GLY A 101 7.06 4.65 -2.54
N THR A 102 6.31 5.48 -1.80
CA THR A 102 5.05 6.05 -2.28
C THR A 102 5.29 7.01 -3.43
N ALA A 103 6.33 7.86 -3.36
CA ALA A 103 6.71 8.74 -4.46
C ALA A 103 7.07 7.95 -5.73
N HIS A 104 7.91 6.91 -5.62
CA HIS A 104 8.24 6.04 -6.76
C HIS A 104 6.99 5.40 -7.39
N LEU A 105 6.04 4.93 -6.55
CA LEU A 105 4.80 4.37 -7.07
C LEU A 105 3.97 5.40 -7.83
N VAL A 106 3.85 6.62 -7.30
CA VAL A 106 3.12 7.72 -7.96
C VAL A 106 3.79 8.10 -9.27
N ASP A 107 5.12 8.23 -9.30
CA ASP A 107 5.88 8.53 -10.51
C ASP A 107 5.71 7.43 -11.57
N ALA A 108 5.80 6.14 -11.18
CA ALA A 108 5.54 5.03 -12.07
C ALA A 108 4.09 5.03 -12.60
N MET A 109 3.10 5.35 -11.74
CA MET A 109 1.70 5.48 -12.16
C MET A 109 1.51 6.59 -13.19
N LEU A 110 2.15 7.75 -12.99
CA LEU A 110 2.11 8.86 -13.94
C LEU A 110 2.74 8.47 -15.28
N HIS A 111 3.88 7.78 -15.23
CA HIS A 111 4.58 7.27 -16.42
C HIS A 111 3.74 6.26 -17.20
N CYS A 112 3.11 5.31 -16.51
CA CYS A 112 2.27 4.28 -17.11
C CYS A 112 0.83 4.75 -17.44
N GLY A 113 0.46 5.99 -17.10
CA GLY A 113 -0.88 6.52 -17.34
C GLY A 113 -1.97 5.86 -16.48
N THR A 114 -1.64 5.32 -15.31
CA THR A 114 -2.60 4.69 -14.38
C THR A 114 -3.36 5.77 -13.60
N PRO A 115 -4.67 5.96 -13.79
CA PRO A 115 -5.35 7.20 -13.39
C PRO A 115 -5.85 7.22 -11.94
N ARG A 116 -5.89 6.07 -11.22
CA ARG A 116 -6.59 5.98 -9.94
C ARG A 116 -5.72 5.37 -8.85
N LEU A 117 -5.49 6.14 -7.79
CA LEU A 117 -4.81 5.71 -6.57
C LEU A 117 -5.76 5.82 -5.37
N LEU A 118 -5.90 4.73 -4.62
CA LEU A 118 -6.37 4.75 -3.25
C LEU A 118 -5.16 4.51 -2.36
N HIS A 119 -4.74 5.54 -1.64
CA HIS A 119 -3.65 5.47 -0.67
C HIS A 119 -4.19 5.29 0.74
N VAL A 120 -3.73 4.26 1.43
CA VAL A 120 -4.07 4.04 2.84
C VAL A 120 -3.06 4.81 3.68
N SER A 121 -3.50 5.93 4.22
CA SER A 121 -2.76 6.77 5.14
C SER A 121 -3.06 6.41 6.60
N SER A 122 -2.64 7.25 7.52
CA SER A 122 -2.84 7.09 8.96
C SER A 122 -3.33 8.39 9.59
N VAL A 123 -4.12 8.27 10.66
CA VAL A 123 -4.42 9.42 11.52
C VAL A 123 -3.16 10.11 12.08
N ALA A 124 -2.05 9.39 12.13
CA ALA A 124 -0.75 9.95 12.53
C ALA A 124 -0.22 11.02 11.56
N ALA A 125 -0.68 11.02 10.31
CA ALA A 125 -0.34 12.02 9.30
C ALA A 125 -1.19 13.31 9.40
N LEU A 126 -2.19 13.34 10.28
CA LEU A 126 -2.97 14.53 10.56
C LEU A 126 -2.31 15.35 11.67
N GLY A 127 -2.41 16.67 11.59
CA GLY A 127 -1.98 17.57 12.64
C GLY A 127 -2.84 17.46 13.90
N ARG A 128 -2.38 18.08 14.97
CA ARG A 128 -3.13 18.22 16.22
C ARG A 128 -3.19 19.67 16.62
N LYS A 129 -4.38 20.15 16.96
CA LYS A 129 -4.57 21.46 17.61
C LYS A 129 -5.17 21.24 18.99
N GLU A 130 -4.55 21.82 20.00
CA GLU A 130 -5.03 21.70 21.38
C GLU A 130 -6.47 22.21 21.52
N GLY A 131 -7.31 21.44 22.21
CA GLY A 131 -8.71 21.78 22.43
C GLY A 131 -9.63 21.67 21.21
N GLN A 132 -9.15 21.18 20.07
CA GLN A 132 -9.96 21.00 18.86
C GLN A 132 -9.94 19.53 18.37
N PRO A 133 -11.03 19.02 17.79
CA PRO A 133 -11.03 17.73 17.15
C PRO A 133 -10.13 17.75 15.90
N THR A 134 -9.35 16.70 15.70
CA THR A 134 -8.56 16.48 14.47
C THR A 134 -9.49 16.03 13.34
N ASN A 135 -9.37 16.63 12.18
CA ASN A 135 -10.07 16.28 10.96
C ASN A 135 -9.12 16.41 9.73
N GLU A 136 -9.64 16.20 8.55
CA GLU A 136 -8.90 16.19 7.29
C GLU A 136 -8.32 17.58 6.93
N ASP A 137 -8.88 18.65 7.47
CA ASP A 137 -8.40 20.03 7.27
C ASP A 137 -7.27 20.41 8.23
N THR A 138 -6.96 19.54 9.21
CA THR A 138 -5.93 19.79 10.20
C THR A 138 -4.56 19.47 9.60
N LEU A 139 -3.84 20.51 9.20
CA LEU A 139 -2.50 20.36 8.60
C LEU A 139 -1.52 19.73 9.58
N PHE A 140 -0.69 18.83 9.05
CA PHE A 140 0.41 18.25 9.80
C PHE A 140 1.46 19.33 10.10
N GLU A 141 1.77 19.50 11.38
CA GLU A 141 2.85 20.34 11.86
C GLU A 141 3.75 19.50 12.76
N GLU A 142 5.05 19.51 12.48
CA GLU A 142 6.01 18.79 13.30
C GLU A 142 6.12 19.45 14.67
N GLN A 143 5.95 18.66 15.73
CA GLN A 143 5.99 19.12 17.12
C GLN A 143 7.00 18.28 17.93
N PRO A 144 7.46 18.77 19.09
CA PRO A 144 8.23 17.96 20.02
C PRO A 144 7.47 16.65 20.34
N GLY A 145 8.11 15.50 20.09
CA GLY A 145 7.50 14.18 20.26
C GLY A 145 6.82 13.60 19.02
N THR A 146 6.81 14.31 17.87
CA THR A 146 6.38 13.75 16.60
C THR A 146 7.18 12.47 16.27
N THR A 147 6.49 11.36 16.05
CA THR A 147 7.14 10.07 15.78
C THR A 147 7.70 10.02 14.37
N GLY A 148 8.72 9.19 14.15
CA GLY A 148 9.25 8.94 12.81
C GLY A 148 8.18 8.36 11.86
N TYR A 149 7.23 7.58 12.40
CA TYR A 149 6.09 7.07 11.62
C TYR A 149 5.16 8.20 11.14
N ALA A 150 4.91 9.21 11.97
CA ALA A 150 4.07 10.35 11.57
C ALA A 150 4.71 11.22 10.47
N ARG A 151 6.06 11.20 10.37
CA ARG A 151 6.80 11.93 9.33
C ARG A 151 6.93 11.17 8.02
N SER A 152 6.89 9.86 8.09
CA SER A 152 7.05 8.98 6.93
C SER A 152 5.70 8.73 6.23
#